data_5131d89d5cbdc3684794219252b7eeed
#
_entry.id   5131d89d5cbdc3684794219252b7eeed
#
_cell.length_a   1.000
_cell.length_b   1.000
_cell.length_c   1.000
_cell.angle_alpha   90.00
_cell.angle_beta   90.00
_cell.angle_gamma   90.00
#
_symmetry.space_group_name_H-M   'P 1'
#
loop_
_entity.id
_entity.type
_entity.pdbx_description
1 polymer ?
#
loop_
_entity_poly.entity_id
_entity_poly.type
_entity_poly.pdbx_seq_one_letter_code
_entity_poly.pdbx_strand_id
1 'polypeptide(L)'
;MATTYNNLYMDIRQELHRAGIDAATLEARELVAFAAGKTRQELLRDGRLYVSEEVEQRATALMRRHLAGEPLAYLIGEWSFCGMDLDIDENVLIPRTDTEVLAEQAIDFIKTLPESRVLDLCAGSGCVGLAVAKFCPGSHVVLGELMEGALRVCRRNIRRSGLTSQVMPWQVDALDGPPPRFGEFDCIVSNPPYIPDGDIAGLDVSVRDYEPLTAL
;
A
#
# COMPACT_ATOMS: atom_id res chain seq x y z
N MET A 1 18.96 -26.92 14.08
CA MET A 1 18.36 -28.10 13.39
C MET A 1 17.81 -27.60 12.08
N ALA A 2 17.84 -28.43 11.02
CA ALA A 2 17.25 -27.98 9.75
C ALA A 2 15.71 -27.87 9.93
N THR A 3 15.15 -26.70 9.63
CA THR A 3 13.69 -26.46 9.70
C THR A 3 13.06 -26.48 8.31
N THR A 4 11.77 -26.81 8.20
CA THR A 4 11.02 -26.74 6.95
C THR A 4 10.29 -25.42 6.84
N TYR A 5 9.85 -25.02 5.61
CA TYR A 5 9.03 -23.82 5.42
C TYR A 5 7.77 -23.86 6.28
N ASN A 6 7.13 -25.01 6.41
CA ASN A 6 5.93 -25.14 7.25
C ASN A 6 6.23 -24.95 8.73
N ASN A 7 7.34 -25.48 9.24
CA ASN A 7 7.73 -25.29 10.63
C ASN A 7 8.09 -23.83 10.90
N LEU A 8 8.92 -23.20 10.05
CA LEU A 8 9.26 -21.79 10.17
C LEU A 8 8.00 -20.90 10.17
N TYR A 9 7.06 -21.16 9.26
CA TYR A 9 5.78 -20.49 9.24
C TYR A 9 4.99 -20.65 10.55
N MET A 10 4.92 -21.89 11.06
CA MET A 10 4.19 -22.18 12.31
C MET A 10 4.82 -21.49 13.52
N ASP A 11 6.14 -21.46 13.59
CA ASP A 11 6.87 -20.79 14.66
C ASP A 11 6.63 -19.28 14.64
N ILE A 12 6.78 -18.64 13.47
CA ILE A 12 6.51 -17.21 13.31
C ILE A 12 5.04 -16.89 13.62
N ARG A 13 4.09 -17.66 13.11
CA ARG A 13 2.67 -17.48 13.40
C ARG A 13 2.39 -17.55 14.90
N GLN A 14 3.02 -18.47 15.61
CA GLN A 14 2.83 -18.63 17.05
C GLN A 14 3.37 -17.43 17.84
N GLU A 15 4.53 -16.87 17.43
CA GLU A 15 5.09 -15.69 18.06
C GLU A 15 4.21 -14.45 17.82
N LEU A 16 3.74 -14.23 16.58
CA LEU A 16 2.81 -13.14 16.25
C LEU A 16 1.49 -13.26 17.04
N HIS A 17 0.94 -14.47 17.15
CA HIS A 17 -0.28 -14.71 17.92
C HIS A 17 -0.08 -14.46 19.42
N ARG A 18 1.06 -14.84 19.99
CA ARG A 18 1.41 -14.56 21.40
C ARG A 18 1.52 -13.07 21.69
N ALA A 19 1.95 -12.29 20.68
CA ALA A 19 2.04 -10.85 20.75
C ALA A 19 0.68 -10.13 20.55
N GLY A 20 -0.41 -10.89 20.31
CA GLY A 20 -1.76 -10.34 20.15
C GLY A 20 -2.07 -9.84 18.74
N ILE A 21 -1.31 -10.24 17.74
CA ILE A 21 -1.57 -9.85 16.34
C ILE A 21 -2.73 -10.70 15.80
N ASP A 22 -3.85 -10.07 15.50
CA ASP A 22 -5.08 -10.74 15.05
C ASP A 22 -4.88 -11.46 13.72
N ALA A 23 -4.16 -10.84 12.78
CA ALA A 23 -3.90 -11.38 11.45
C ALA A 23 -2.67 -12.32 11.38
N ALA A 24 -2.17 -12.83 12.52
CA ALA A 24 -0.94 -13.62 12.65
C ALA A 24 -0.78 -14.73 11.60
N THR A 25 -1.88 -15.38 11.20
CA THR A 25 -1.87 -16.45 10.19
C THR A 25 -1.52 -15.94 8.80
N LEU A 26 -2.07 -14.79 8.42
CA LEU A 26 -1.80 -14.14 7.13
C LEU A 26 -0.39 -13.54 7.14
N GLU A 27 -0.08 -12.76 8.16
CA GLU A 27 1.15 -11.99 8.26
C GLU A 27 2.39 -12.89 8.35
N ALA A 28 2.33 -13.98 9.13
CA ALA A 28 3.41 -14.96 9.15
C ALA A 28 3.70 -15.57 7.76
N ARG A 29 2.63 -15.80 6.99
CA ARG A 29 2.78 -16.35 5.62
C ARG A 29 3.47 -15.35 4.69
N GLU A 30 3.08 -14.08 4.76
CA GLU A 30 3.70 -13.02 3.98
C GLU A 30 5.17 -12.83 4.34
N LEU A 31 5.50 -12.78 5.64
CA LEU A 31 6.88 -12.64 6.09
C LEU A 31 7.78 -13.79 5.60
N VAL A 32 7.30 -15.05 5.70
CA VAL A 32 8.07 -16.20 5.25
C VAL A 32 8.17 -16.25 3.72
N ALA A 33 7.09 -15.96 3.00
CA ALA A 33 7.08 -15.89 1.54
C ALA A 33 8.06 -14.84 1.04
N PHE A 34 8.01 -13.65 1.59
CA PHE A 34 8.91 -12.55 1.26
C PHE A 34 10.39 -12.89 1.58
N ALA A 35 10.65 -13.43 2.76
CA ALA A 35 12.00 -13.85 3.14
C ALA A 35 12.59 -14.88 2.17
N ALA A 36 11.74 -15.78 1.68
CA ALA A 36 12.12 -16.87 0.76
C ALA A 36 12.14 -16.45 -0.72
N GLY A 37 11.65 -15.25 -1.07
CA GLY A 37 11.45 -14.85 -2.46
C GLY A 37 10.44 -15.74 -3.20
N LYS A 38 9.41 -16.22 -2.49
CA LYS A 38 8.37 -17.13 -3.00
C LYS A 38 7.01 -16.46 -2.99
N THR A 39 6.17 -16.87 -3.93
CA THR A 39 4.73 -16.59 -3.87
C THR A 39 4.06 -17.40 -2.76
N ARG A 40 2.87 -16.99 -2.33
CA ARG A 40 2.03 -17.75 -1.37
C ARG A 40 1.78 -19.19 -1.82
N GLN A 41 1.54 -19.39 -3.13
CA GLN A 41 1.29 -20.72 -3.71
C GLN A 41 2.55 -21.60 -3.68
N GLU A 42 3.71 -21.03 -4.02
CA GLU A 42 4.99 -21.73 -3.94
C GLU A 42 5.34 -22.10 -2.50
N LEU A 43 5.10 -21.20 -1.55
CA LEU A 43 5.34 -21.50 -0.13
C LEU A 43 4.48 -22.68 0.35
N LEU A 44 3.21 -22.74 -0.05
CA LEU A 44 2.31 -23.85 0.27
C LEU A 44 2.77 -25.17 -0.37
N ARG A 45 3.15 -25.14 -1.65
CA ARG A 45 3.64 -26.32 -2.38
C ARG A 45 4.93 -26.87 -1.75
N ASP A 46 5.83 -25.95 -1.40
CA ASP A 46 7.18 -26.28 -0.94
C ASP A 46 7.27 -26.43 0.60
N GLY A 47 6.15 -26.42 1.30
CA GLY A 47 6.07 -26.38 2.76
C GLY A 47 6.84 -27.48 3.50
N ARG A 48 7.06 -28.66 2.87
CA ARG A 48 7.83 -29.78 3.43
C ARG A 48 9.33 -29.72 3.11
N LEU A 49 9.76 -28.81 2.25
CA LEU A 49 11.18 -28.61 1.93
C LEU A 49 11.88 -27.89 3.08
N TYR A 50 13.16 -28.15 3.22
CA TYR A 50 14.01 -27.47 4.19
C TYR A 50 14.32 -26.05 3.72
N VAL A 51 14.33 -25.11 4.66
CA VAL A 51 14.76 -23.72 4.40
C VAL A 51 16.28 -23.61 4.54
N SER A 52 16.88 -22.67 3.81
CA SER A 52 18.28 -22.29 4.05
C SER A 52 18.39 -21.48 5.34
N GLU A 53 19.56 -21.50 5.94
CA GLU A 53 19.85 -20.68 7.14
C GLU A 53 19.64 -19.20 6.88
N GLU A 54 19.97 -18.70 5.69
CA GLU A 54 19.74 -17.32 5.26
C GLU A 54 18.27 -16.94 5.27
N VAL A 55 17.39 -17.79 4.72
CA VAL A 55 15.93 -17.56 4.71
C VAL A 55 15.37 -17.56 6.13
N GLU A 56 15.81 -18.51 6.98
CA GLU A 56 15.39 -18.59 8.38
C GLU A 56 15.79 -17.33 9.15
N GLN A 57 17.04 -16.88 9.00
CA GLN A 57 17.54 -15.65 9.62
C GLN A 57 16.78 -14.42 9.13
N ARG A 58 16.55 -14.30 7.82
CA ARG A 58 15.81 -13.18 7.22
C ARG A 58 14.36 -13.14 7.72
N ALA A 59 13.66 -14.27 7.71
CA ALA A 59 12.26 -14.34 8.19
C ALA A 59 12.18 -13.97 9.68
N THR A 60 13.12 -14.46 10.50
CA THR A 60 13.18 -14.15 11.93
C THR A 60 13.47 -12.66 12.16
N ALA A 61 14.34 -12.05 11.37
CA ALA A 61 14.63 -10.61 11.46
C ALA A 61 13.41 -9.76 11.10
N LEU A 62 12.69 -10.11 10.04
CA LEU A 62 11.44 -9.45 9.64
C LEU A 62 10.37 -9.56 10.74
N MET A 63 10.18 -10.76 11.29
CA MET A 63 9.25 -10.97 12.39
C MET A 63 9.58 -10.07 13.61
N ARG A 64 10.86 -9.95 13.97
CA ARG A 64 11.27 -9.11 15.11
C ARG A 64 10.99 -7.63 14.86
N ARG A 65 11.22 -7.14 13.64
CA ARG A 65 10.89 -5.76 13.25
C ARG A 65 9.38 -5.54 13.32
N HIS A 66 8.61 -6.48 12.83
CA HIS A 66 7.15 -6.42 12.89
C HIS A 66 6.63 -6.42 14.33
N LEU A 67 7.16 -7.27 15.19
CA LEU A 67 6.85 -7.28 16.63
C LEU A 67 7.29 -5.98 17.36
N ALA A 68 8.24 -5.23 16.80
CA ALA A 68 8.62 -3.91 17.29
C ALA A 68 7.69 -2.78 16.79
N GLY A 69 6.65 -3.11 16.01
CA GLY A 69 5.62 -2.18 15.52
C GLY A 69 5.77 -1.79 14.05
N GLU A 70 6.82 -2.24 13.35
CA GLU A 70 6.98 -1.89 11.93
C GLU A 70 5.89 -2.54 11.08
N PRO A 71 5.14 -1.77 10.25
CA PRO A 71 4.05 -2.30 9.45
C PRO A 71 4.50 -3.36 8.45
N LEU A 72 3.69 -4.42 8.33
CA LEU A 72 3.95 -5.49 7.36
C LEU A 72 4.15 -4.96 5.94
N ALA A 73 3.32 -3.99 5.51
CA ALA A 73 3.41 -3.39 4.18
C ALA A 73 4.78 -2.76 3.89
N TYR A 74 5.39 -2.12 4.88
CA TYR A 74 6.73 -1.54 4.71
C TYR A 74 7.83 -2.60 4.74
N LEU A 75 7.66 -3.66 5.54
CA LEU A 75 8.60 -4.77 5.59
C LEU A 75 8.70 -5.53 4.27
N ILE A 76 7.57 -5.72 3.59
CA ILE A 76 7.51 -6.43 2.30
C ILE A 76 7.58 -5.49 1.09
N GLY A 77 7.36 -4.17 1.29
CA GLY A 77 7.41 -3.16 0.25
C GLY A 77 6.22 -3.16 -0.70
N GLU A 78 5.13 -3.87 -0.33
CA GLU A 78 3.98 -4.09 -1.20
C GLU A 78 2.68 -4.15 -0.40
N TRP A 79 1.59 -3.64 -1.00
CA TRP A 79 0.24 -3.73 -0.45
C TRP A 79 -0.80 -3.90 -1.54
N SER A 80 -1.83 -4.70 -1.27
CA SER A 80 -2.95 -4.89 -2.21
C SER A 80 -4.05 -3.87 -1.96
N PHE A 81 -4.56 -3.25 -3.04
CA PHE A 81 -5.66 -2.29 -2.99
C PHE A 81 -6.52 -2.45 -4.26
N CYS A 82 -7.84 -2.64 -4.12
CA CYS A 82 -8.77 -2.88 -5.23
C CYS A 82 -8.25 -3.96 -6.21
N GLY A 83 -7.64 -5.03 -5.69
CA GLY A 83 -7.07 -6.12 -6.51
C GLY A 83 -5.86 -5.69 -7.36
N MET A 84 -5.14 -4.66 -6.95
CA MET A 84 -3.85 -4.24 -7.50
C MET A 84 -2.76 -4.36 -6.43
N ASP A 85 -1.60 -4.87 -6.81
CA ASP A 85 -0.44 -4.86 -5.95
C ASP A 85 0.35 -3.56 -6.19
N LEU A 86 0.48 -2.75 -5.15
CA LEU A 86 1.13 -1.44 -5.16
C LEU A 86 2.45 -1.49 -4.40
N ASP A 87 3.47 -0.83 -4.93
CA ASP A 87 4.69 -0.55 -4.18
C ASP A 87 4.39 0.42 -3.06
N ILE A 88 4.83 0.11 -1.85
CA ILE A 88 4.62 0.91 -0.63
C ILE A 88 5.96 1.07 0.09
N ASP A 89 6.23 2.28 0.57
CA ASP A 89 7.34 2.56 1.47
C ASP A 89 6.97 3.67 2.48
N GLU A 90 7.87 4.01 3.36
CA GLU A 90 7.69 4.99 4.44
C GLU A 90 7.32 6.42 3.98
N ASN A 91 7.27 6.67 2.68
CA ASN A 91 6.88 7.99 2.14
C ASN A 91 5.37 8.12 1.90
N VAL A 92 4.60 7.05 2.05
CA VAL A 92 3.15 7.05 1.77
C VAL A 92 2.37 6.34 2.87
N LEU A 93 1.15 6.81 3.11
CA LEU A 93 0.19 6.11 3.93
C LEU A 93 -0.08 4.72 3.33
N ILE A 94 -0.12 3.69 4.16
CA ILE A 94 -0.56 2.36 3.74
C ILE A 94 -2.06 2.43 3.41
N PRO A 95 -2.49 2.08 2.17
CA PRO A 95 -3.88 2.18 1.78
C PRO A 95 -4.81 1.39 2.71
N ARG A 96 -5.88 2.03 3.20
CA ARG A 96 -6.86 1.43 4.10
C ARG A 96 -8.03 0.83 3.33
N THR A 97 -8.65 -0.20 3.89
CA THR A 97 -9.85 -0.83 3.30
C THR A 97 -10.99 0.17 3.12
N ASP A 98 -11.17 1.10 4.06
CA ASP A 98 -12.20 2.14 3.93
C ASP A 98 -11.98 3.05 2.72
N THR A 99 -10.72 3.23 2.30
CA THR A 99 -10.37 4.00 1.10
C THR A 99 -10.78 3.26 -0.19
N GLU A 100 -10.95 1.93 -0.16
CA GLU A 100 -11.50 1.19 -1.30
C GLU A 100 -12.95 1.61 -1.60
N VAL A 101 -13.74 1.95 -0.57
CA VAL A 101 -15.10 2.48 -0.75
C VAL A 101 -15.09 3.80 -1.53
N LEU A 102 -14.12 4.69 -1.23
CA LEU A 102 -13.95 5.94 -1.98
C LEU A 102 -13.61 5.65 -3.45
N ALA A 103 -12.69 4.71 -3.70
CA ALA A 103 -12.33 4.31 -5.05
C ALA A 103 -13.52 3.70 -5.81
N GLU A 104 -14.32 2.84 -5.18
CA GLU A 104 -15.51 2.23 -5.77
C GLU A 104 -16.55 3.29 -6.15
N GLN A 105 -16.85 4.24 -5.28
CA GLN A 105 -17.79 5.34 -5.58
C GLN A 105 -17.30 6.20 -6.75
N ALA A 106 -16.01 6.52 -6.81
CA ALA A 106 -15.44 7.24 -7.94
C ALA A 106 -15.54 6.43 -9.25
N ILE A 107 -15.21 5.14 -9.22
CA ILE A 107 -15.30 4.23 -10.37
C ILE A 107 -16.73 4.15 -10.87
N ASP A 108 -17.72 4.00 -9.98
CA ASP A 108 -19.13 3.89 -10.36
C ASP A 108 -19.64 5.19 -11.02
N PHE A 109 -19.23 6.35 -10.50
CA PHE A 109 -19.55 7.63 -11.13
C PHE A 109 -18.88 7.77 -12.50
N ILE A 110 -17.58 7.50 -12.60
CA ILE A 110 -16.81 7.67 -13.83
C ILE A 110 -17.26 6.71 -14.95
N LYS A 111 -17.70 5.51 -14.63
CA LYS A 111 -18.29 4.56 -15.60
C LYS A 111 -19.53 5.10 -16.32
N THR A 112 -20.19 6.12 -15.78
CA THR A 112 -21.33 6.77 -16.45
C THR A 112 -20.92 7.74 -17.56
N LEU A 113 -19.61 8.06 -17.66
CA LEU A 113 -19.06 9.01 -18.60
C LEU A 113 -18.24 8.28 -19.69
N PRO A 114 -18.37 8.67 -20.99
CA PRO A 114 -17.63 8.01 -22.08
C PRO A 114 -16.12 8.30 -22.03
N GLU A 115 -15.78 9.53 -21.65
CA GLU A 115 -14.42 10.01 -21.36
C GLU A 115 -14.48 10.89 -20.12
N SER A 116 -13.45 10.87 -19.31
CA SER A 116 -13.47 11.62 -18.07
C SER A 116 -12.09 12.07 -17.64
N ARG A 117 -12.05 13.19 -16.95
CA ARG A 117 -10.87 13.74 -16.31
C ARG A 117 -11.03 13.69 -14.79
N VAL A 118 -10.11 13.02 -14.13
CA VAL A 118 -10.16 12.78 -12.70
C VAL A 118 -8.94 13.36 -12.01
N LEU A 119 -9.15 14.03 -10.90
CA LEU A 119 -8.10 14.46 -9.98
C LEU A 119 -8.18 13.62 -8.71
N ASP A 120 -7.11 12.88 -8.41
CA ASP A 120 -6.89 12.28 -7.10
C ASP A 120 -5.95 13.21 -6.31
N LEU A 121 -6.51 13.94 -5.34
CA LEU A 121 -5.79 14.95 -4.58
C LEU A 121 -5.36 14.39 -3.22
N CYS A 122 -4.12 14.65 -2.81
CA CYS A 122 -3.43 13.97 -1.72
C CYS A 122 -3.26 12.47 -2.02
N ALA A 123 -2.74 12.17 -3.22
CA ALA A 123 -2.77 10.85 -3.81
C ALA A 123 -1.94 9.78 -3.07
N GLY A 124 -0.94 10.18 -2.27
CA GLY A 124 -0.08 9.24 -1.52
C GLY A 124 0.61 8.22 -2.42
N SER A 125 0.21 6.95 -2.33
CA SER A 125 0.68 5.88 -3.21
C SER A 125 0.07 5.92 -4.62
N GLY A 126 -0.97 6.75 -4.83
CA GLY A 126 -1.79 6.81 -6.03
C GLY A 126 -2.89 5.75 -6.09
N CYS A 127 -3.18 5.06 -4.99
CA CYS A 127 -4.05 3.88 -4.96
C CYS A 127 -5.45 4.17 -5.52
N VAL A 128 -6.08 5.29 -5.17
CA VAL A 128 -7.44 5.63 -5.61
C VAL A 128 -7.46 5.97 -7.10
N GLY A 129 -6.60 6.89 -7.55
CA GLY A 129 -6.54 7.29 -8.95
C GLY A 129 -6.13 6.16 -9.88
N LEU A 130 -5.23 5.28 -9.46
CA LEU A 130 -4.83 4.08 -10.21
C LEU A 130 -5.98 3.08 -10.31
N ALA A 131 -6.78 2.91 -9.25
CA ALA A 131 -7.98 2.06 -9.30
C ALA A 131 -9.00 2.62 -10.30
N VAL A 132 -9.26 3.93 -10.27
CA VAL A 132 -10.13 4.59 -11.26
C VAL A 132 -9.62 4.34 -12.69
N ALA A 133 -8.34 4.60 -12.96
CA ALA A 133 -7.77 4.40 -14.30
C ALA A 133 -7.86 2.94 -14.78
N LYS A 134 -7.61 1.98 -13.87
CA LYS A 134 -7.68 0.55 -14.19
C LYS A 134 -9.09 0.10 -14.58
N PHE A 135 -10.10 0.54 -13.83
CA PHE A 135 -11.49 0.10 -14.01
C PHE A 135 -12.31 0.98 -14.96
N CYS A 136 -11.75 2.15 -15.36
CA CYS A 136 -12.36 3.10 -16.29
C CYS A 136 -11.35 3.45 -17.41
N PRO A 137 -11.19 2.61 -18.45
CA PRO A 137 -10.16 2.80 -19.48
C PRO A 137 -10.25 4.12 -20.27
N GLY A 138 -11.43 4.78 -20.29
CA GLY A 138 -11.63 6.09 -20.91
C GLY A 138 -11.26 7.28 -20.02
N SER A 139 -10.77 7.05 -18.78
CA SER A 139 -10.43 8.13 -17.86
C SER A 139 -8.99 8.61 -18.06
N HIS A 140 -8.78 9.92 -17.82
CA HIS A 140 -7.46 10.55 -17.69
C HIS A 140 -7.30 11.05 -16.26
N VAL A 141 -6.35 10.49 -15.53
CA VAL A 141 -6.19 10.73 -14.09
C VAL A 141 -4.94 11.56 -13.80
N VAL A 142 -5.09 12.60 -13.00
CA VAL A 142 -3.99 13.35 -12.40
C VAL A 142 -3.88 12.93 -10.93
N LEU A 143 -2.70 12.46 -10.53
CA LEU A 143 -2.35 12.19 -9.13
C LEU A 143 -1.69 13.43 -8.56
N GLY A 144 -2.45 14.24 -7.82
CA GLY A 144 -1.98 15.45 -7.17
C GLY A 144 -1.41 15.12 -5.78
N GLU A 145 -0.12 15.38 -5.59
CA GLU A 145 0.57 15.05 -4.34
C GLU A 145 1.60 16.13 -4.01
N LEU A 146 1.73 16.48 -2.74
CA LEU A 146 2.64 17.51 -2.28
C LEU A 146 4.08 16.98 -2.13
N MET A 147 4.21 15.78 -1.55
CA MET A 147 5.50 15.25 -1.12
C MET A 147 6.22 14.54 -2.27
N GLU A 148 7.46 14.96 -2.57
CA GLU A 148 8.26 14.32 -3.64
C GLU A 148 8.55 12.84 -3.34
N GLY A 149 8.64 12.44 -2.06
CA GLY A 149 8.75 11.04 -1.65
C GLY A 149 7.57 10.21 -2.16
N ALA A 150 6.35 10.67 -1.88
CA ALA A 150 5.12 10.03 -2.31
C ALA A 150 4.96 10.06 -3.84
N LEU A 151 5.34 11.15 -4.51
CA LEU A 151 5.37 11.21 -5.98
C LEU A 151 6.29 10.17 -6.62
N ARG A 152 7.42 9.84 -5.97
CA ARG A 152 8.27 8.73 -6.44
C ARG A 152 7.55 7.38 -6.35
N VAL A 153 6.79 7.16 -5.27
CA VAL A 153 5.93 5.96 -5.12
C VAL A 153 4.85 5.95 -6.20
N CYS A 154 4.11 7.04 -6.41
CA CYS A 154 3.15 7.19 -7.50
C CYS A 154 3.75 6.78 -8.86
N ARG A 155 4.92 7.32 -9.20
CA ARG A 155 5.60 7.00 -10.48
C ARG A 155 5.96 5.52 -10.61
N ARG A 156 6.35 4.85 -9.52
CA ARG A 156 6.59 3.39 -9.52
C ARG A 156 5.30 2.64 -9.77
N ASN A 157 4.23 2.99 -9.07
CA ASN A 157 2.94 2.35 -9.17
C ASN A 157 2.26 2.55 -10.53
N ILE A 158 2.37 3.74 -11.14
CA ILE A 158 1.92 3.99 -12.52
C ILE A 158 2.62 3.05 -13.50
N ARG A 159 3.94 2.89 -13.39
CA ARG A 159 4.71 1.98 -14.26
C ARG A 159 4.34 0.52 -14.01
N ARG A 160 4.27 0.11 -12.74
CA ARG A 160 3.91 -1.26 -12.33
C ARG A 160 2.53 -1.66 -12.86
N SER A 161 1.56 -0.74 -12.83
CA SER A 161 0.18 -0.96 -13.30
C SER A 161 0.04 -0.90 -14.82
N GLY A 162 1.07 -0.44 -15.55
CA GLY A 162 0.99 -0.23 -17.01
C GLY A 162 0.10 0.94 -17.43
N LEU A 163 -0.20 1.88 -16.53
CA LEU A 163 -1.16 2.97 -16.74
C LEU A 163 -0.51 4.31 -17.17
N THR A 164 0.69 4.27 -17.73
CA THR A 164 1.48 5.47 -18.08
C THR A 164 0.83 6.36 -19.13
N SER A 165 -0.09 5.85 -19.94
CA SER A 165 -0.84 6.63 -20.94
C SER A 165 -2.07 7.33 -20.37
N GLN A 166 -2.56 6.90 -19.21
CA GLN A 166 -3.80 7.39 -18.61
C GLN A 166 -3.56 8.21 -17.35
N VAL A 167 -2.45 7.97 -16.63
CA VAL A 167 -2.20 8.53 -15.30
C VAL A 167 -0.95 9.39 -15.29
N MET A 168 -1.07 10.62 -14.78
CA MET A 168 0.02 11.58 -14.66
C MET A 168 0.18 12.03 -13.20
N PRO A 169 1.36 11.85 -12.58
CA PRO A 169 1.65 12.40 -11.27
C PRO A 169 2.02 13.89 -11.38
N TRP A 170 1.48 14.70 -10.49
CA TRP A 170 1.75 16.13 -10.45
C TRP A 170 1.98 16.62 -9.03
N GLN A 171 3.04 17.40 -8.84
CA GLN A 171 3.29 18.03 -7.54
C GLN A 171 2.37 19.23 -7.36
N VAL A 172 1.54 19.19 -6.33
CA VAL A 172 0.58 20.26 -6.01
C VAL A 172 0.31 20.29 -4.51
N ASP A 173 0.24 21.49 -3.96
CA ASP A 173 -0.35 21.72 -2.64
C ASP A 173 -1.89 21.73 -2.79
N ALA A 174 -2.58 20.94 -2.00
CA ALA A 174 -4.05 20.88 -2.02
C ALA A 174 -4.69 22.22 -1.66
N LEU A 175 -4.00 23.04 -0.86
CA LEU A 175 -4.47 24.38 -0.46
C LEU A 175 -4.39 25.38 -1.60
N ASP A 176 -3.44 25.22 -2.53
CA ASP A 176 -3.31 26.07 -3.72
C ASP A 176 -4.19 25.60 -4.87
N GLY A 177 -4.60 24.33 -4.85
CA GLY A 177 -5.34 23.66 -5.90
C GLY A 177 -4.52 23.38 -7.17
N PRO A 178 -5.10 22.68 -8.16
CA PRO A 178 -4.42 22.37 -9.40
C PRO A 178 -4.20 23.63 -10.25
N PRO A 179 -3.07 23.71 -10.97
CA PRO A 179 -2.81 24.85 -11.85
C PRO A 179 -3.92 25.04 -12.90
N PRO A 180 -4.30 26.30 -13.25
CA PRO A 180 -5.38 26.59 -14.22
C PRO A 180 -5.21 25.90 -15.59
N ARG A 181 -3.97 25.59 -16.00
CA ARG A 181 -3.66 24.87 -17.25
C ARG A 181 -4.23 23.46 -17.30
N PHE A 182 -4.60 22.87 -16.16
CA PHE A 182 -5.27 21.56 -16.15
C PHE A 182 -6.74 21.63 -16.55
N GLY A 183 -7.33 22.84 -16.56
CA GLY A 183 -8.75 23.01 -16.85
C GLY A 183 -9.65 22.38 -15.79
N GLU A 184 -10.83 21.93 -16.20
CA GLU A 184 -11.83 21.34 -15.33
C GLU A 184 -11.66 19.82 -15.23
N PHE A 185 -12.13 19.25 -14.11
CA PHE A 185 -12.20 17.82 -13.86
C PHE A 185 -13.67 17.41 -13.70
N ASP A 186 -14.03 16.24 -14.20
CA ASP A 186 -15.36 15.65 -14.05
C ASP A 186 -15.54 15.07 -12.64
N CYS A 187 -14.44 14.64 -12.02
CA CYS A 187 -14.44 14.10 -10.67
C CYS A 187 -13.16 14.53 -9.93
N ILE A 188 -13.31 14.92 -8.69
CA ILE A 188 -12.19 15.10 -7.75
C ILE A 188 -12.41 14.13 -6.60
N VAL A 189 -11.42 13.30 -6.33
CA VAL A 189 -11.38 12.40 -5.17
C VAL A 189 -10.22 12.80 -4.27
N SER A 190 -10.38 12.63 -2.97
CA SER A 190 -9.30 12.92 -2.03
C SER A 190 -9.49 12.12 -0.74
N ASN A 191 -8.39 11.59 -0.22
CA ASN A 191 -8.28 11.13 1.15
C ASN A 191 -7.17 11.97 1.83
N PRO A 192 -7.47 13.23 2.22
CA PRO A 192 -6.47 14.14 2.74
C PRO A 192 -6.08 13.77 4.18
N PRO A 193 -4.95 14.26 4.70
CA PRO A 193 -4.64 14.16 6.12
C PRO A 193 -5.72 14.90 6.93
N TYR A 194 -6.28 14.22 7.94
CA TYR A 194 -7.40 14.75 8.74
C TYR A 194 -7.23 14.52 10.24
N ILE A 195 -6.13 13.91 10.68
CA ILE A 195 -5.90 13.64 12.10
C ILE A 195 -5.34 14.93 12.76
N PRO A 196 -6.00 15.46 13.80
CA PRO A 196 -5.47 16.62 14.51
C PRO A 196 -4.14 16.31 15.19
N ASP A 197 -3.20 17.28 15.20
CA ASP A 197 -1.87 17.12 15.82
C ASP A 197 -1.93 16.58 17.26
N GLY A 198 -2.97 17.01 18.01
CA GLY A 198 -3.16 16.56 19.40
C GLY A 198 -3.53 15.08 19.57
N ASP A 199 -4.05 14.45 18.52
CA ASP A 199 -4.52 13.06 18.53
C ASP A 199 -3.44 12.08 18.06
N ILE A 200 -2.38 12.57 17.40
CA ILE A 200 -1.29 11.74 16.85
C ILE A 200 -0.64 10.89 17.93
N ALA A 201 -0.43 11.44 19.13
CA ALA A 201 0.17 10.71 20.26
C ALA A 201 -0.64 9.49 20.73
N GLY A 202 -1.95 9.47 20.43
CA GLY A 202 -2.87 8.38 20.77
C GLY A 202 -2.99 7.28 19.73
N LEU A 203 -2.35 7.45 18.57
CA LEU A 203 -2.40 6.47 17.49
C LEU A 203 -1.59 5.21 17.83
N ASP A 204 -1.93 4.11 17.16
CA ASP A 204 -1.14 2.89 17.23
C ASP A 204 0.33 3.17 16.84
N VAL A 205 1.25 2.43 17.47
CA VAL A 205 2.70 2.55 17.24
C VAL A 205 3.05 2.38 15.76
N SER A 206 2.38 1.46 15.08
CA SER A 206 2.62 1.19 13.66
C SER A 206 2.28 2.37 12.76
N VAL A 207 1.32 3.19 13.16
CA VAL A 207 0.93 4.42 12.44
C VAL A 207 1.81 5.59 12.89
N ARG A 208 1.81 5.88 14.18
CA ARG A 208 2.46 7.05 14.76
C ARG A 208 3.96 7.13 14.47
N ASP A 209 4.66 6.00 14.59
CA ASP A 209 6.14 5.97 14.56
C ASP A 209 6.69 5.57 13.19
N TYR A 210 5.85 5.09 12.29
CA TYR A 210 6.30 4.57 10.98
C TYR A 210 5.65 5.25 9.78
N GLU A 211 4.39 5.65 9.85
CA GLU A 211 3.74 6.29 8.72
C GLU A 211 4.09 7.80 8.65
N PRO A 212 4.13 8.41 7.46
CA PRO A 212 4.54 9.81 7.33
C PRO A 212 3.51 10.74 7.97
N LEU A 213 3.96 11.57 8.92
CA LEU A 213 3.10 12.55 9.61
C LEU A 213 2.35 13.48 8.65
N THR A 214 2.92 13.75 7.48
CA THR A 214 2.30 14.57 6.43
C THR A 214 1.10 13.90 5.76
N ALA A 215 0.85 12.61 6.05
CA ALA A 215 -0.25 11.85 5.49
C ALA A 215 -1.32 11.48 6.57
N LEU A 216 -1.13 11.93 7.82
CA LEU A 216 -2.03 11.70 8.97
C LEU A 216 -2.88 12.96 9.34
#